data_6053760faf68feafb3e5885504f8c986
#
_entry.id   6053760faf68feafb3e5885504f8c986
#
_cell.length_a   1.000
_cell.length_b   1.000
_cell.length_c   1.000
_cell.angle_alpha   90.00
_cell.angle_beta   90.00
_cell.angle_gamma   90.00
#
_symmetry.space_group_name_H-M   'P 1'
#
loop_
_entity.id
_entity.type
_entity.pdbx_description
1 polymer ?
#
loop_
_entity_poly.entity_id
_entity_poly.type
_entity_poly.pdbx_seq_one_letter_code
_entity_poly.pdbx_strand_id
1 'polypeptide(L)'
;MRIAICDDEDQERLNIEALVKRYAPELSIVLFSSADELLAAAKTTFFPLIFLDIEMDDTNGFDAAEELMSGSAKPLIVFVTKSTEYTIRGYDVAFHYLVKPL
;
A
#
# COMPACT_ATOMS: atom_id res chain seq x y z
N MET A 1 -4.71 -12.00 10.32
CA MET A 1 -3.74 -11.46 9.37
C MET A 1 -3.75 -9.94 9.47
N ARG A 2 -2.60 -9.33 9.50
CA ARG A 2 -2.45 -7.87 9.62
C ARG A 2 -2.08 -7.30 8.26
N ILE A 3 -2.86 -6.32 7.76
CA ILE A 3 -2.60 -5.68 6.48
C ILE A 3 -2.29 -4.20 6.69
N ALA A 4 -1.57 -3.61 5.74
CA ALA A 4 -1.20 -2.20 5.78
C ALA A 4 -1.92 -1.43 4.69
N ILE A 5 -2.32 -0.21 5.01
CA ILE A 5 -2.86 0.76 4.04
C ILE A 5 -2.04 2.03 4.20
N CYS A 6 -1.38 2.45 3.13
CA CYS A 6 -0.51 3.62 3.14
C CYS A 6 -0.95 4.64 2.08
N ASP A 7 -1.38 5.80 2.53
CA ASP A 7 -1.81 6.89 1.68
C ASP A 7 -1.70 8.20 2.47
N ASP A 8 -1.13 9.23 1.88
CA ASP A 8 -0.93 10.50 2.58
C ASP A 8 -2.18 11.38 2.62
N GLU A 9 -3.23 11.04 1.85
CA GLU A 9 -4.51 11.73 1.91
C GLU A 9 -5.46 11.00 2.86
N ASP A 10 -5.90 11.69 3.91
CA ASP A 10 -6.75 11.09 4.95
C ASP A 10 -8.02 10.45 4.39
N GLN A 11 -8.72 11.17 3.50
CA GLN A 11 -9.98 10.68 2.96
C GLN A 11 -9.78 9.42 2.11
N GLU A 12 -8.73 9.39 1.31
CA GLU A 12 -8.44 8.24 0.46
C GLU A 12 -8.06 7.02 1.29
N ARG A 13 -7.26 7.24 2.33
CA ARG A 13 -6.87 6.18 3.26
C ARG A 13 -8.08 5.58 3.95
N LEU A 14 -9.02 6.42 4.39
CA LEU A 14 -10.26 5.98 5.02
C LEU A 14 -11.17 5.25 4.04
N ASN A 15 -11.20 5.66 2.78
CA ASN A 15 -11.99 4.99 1.74
C ASN A 15 -11.50 3.55 1.52
N ILE A 16 -10.19 3.35 1.47
CA ILE A 16 -9.61 2.02 1.31
C ILE A 16 -9.94 1.16 2.54
N GLU A 17 -9.77 1.73 3.73
CA GLU A 17 -10.08 1.03 4.98
C GLU A 17 -11.55 0.58 5.01
N ALA A 18 -12.46 1.45 4.62
CA ALA A 18 -13.89 1.13 4.60
C ALA A 18 -14.22 -0.03 3.66
N LEU A 19 -13.58 -0.04 2.47
CA LEU A 19 -13.77 -1.13 1.53
C LEU A 19 -13.25 -2.46 2.07
N VAL A 20 -12.07 -2.45 2.67
CA VAL A 20 -11.49 -3.66 3.24
C VAL A 20 -12.37 -4.20 4.36
N LYS A 21 -12.82 -3.33 5.26
CA LYS A 21 -13.69 -3.74 6.37
C LYS A 21 -15.02 -4.31 5.88
N ARG A 22 -15.54 -3.79 4.78
CA ARG A 22 -16.80 -4.26 4.20
C ARG A 22 -16.69 -5.69 3.68
N TYR A 23 -15.58 -6.02 3.01
CA TYR A 23 -15.41 -7.31 2.34
C TYR A 23 -14.59 -8.31 3.15
N ALA A 24 -13.80 -7.87 4.11
CA ALA A 24 -12.96 -8.73 4.93
C ALA A 24 -12.85 -8.20 6.36
N PRO A 25 -13.97 -8.20 7.10
CA PRO A 25 -14.00 -7.58 8.43
C PRO A 25 -13.10 -8.28 9.47
N GLU A 26 -12.67 -9.50 9.19
CA GLU A 26 -11.77 -10.26 10.07
C GLU A 26 -10.31 -9.81 10.01
N LEU A 27 -9.94 -9.02 9.01
CA LEU A 27 -8.55 -8.56 8.87
C LEU A 27 -8.25 -7.41 9.83
N SER A 28 -7.04 -7.44 10.42
CA SER A 28 -6.54 -6.32 11.21
C SER A 28 -5.87 -5.32 10.28
N ILE A 29 -6.26 -4.06 10.35
CA ILE A 29 -5.77 -3.01 9.46
C ILE A 29 -4.88 -2.06 10.24
N VAL A 30 -3.70 -1.76 9.69
CA VAL A 30 -2.80 -0.72 10.21
C VAL A 30 -2.69 0.37 9.15
N LEU A 31 -2.97 1.61 9.55
CA LEU A 31 -2.98 2.75 8.65
C LEU A 31 -1.67 3.52 8.76
N PHE A 32 -1.15 3.93 7.61
CA PHE A 32 0.06 4.76 7.53
C PHE A 32 -0.21 5.98 6.66
N SER A 33 0.24 7.13 7.10
CA SER A 33 0.10 8.39 6.35
C SER A 33 1.33 8.74 5.53
N SER A 34 2.41 7.98 5.67
CA SER A 34 3.63 8.19 4.88
C SER A 34 4.33 6.86 4.61
N ALA A 35 5.13 6.85 3.54
CA ALA A 35 5.93 5.68 3.21
C ALA A 35 6.99 5.42 4.28
N ASP A 36 7.57 6.47 4.87
CA ASP A 36 8.57 6.31 5.91
C ASP A 36 8.02 5.59 7.14
N GLU A 37 6.79 5.90 7.53
CA GLU A 37 6.13 5.20 8.63
C GLU A 37 5.92 3.73 8.32
N LEU A 38 5.45 3.43 7.10
CA LEU A 38 5.23 2.06 6.66
C LEU A 38 6.55 1.28 6.65
N LEU A 39 7.59 1.85 6.06
CA LEU A 39 8.90 1.18 5.97
C LEU A 39 9.50 0.93 7.34
N ALA A 40 9.36 1.86 8.27
CA ALA A 40 9.83 1.69 9.64
C ALA A 40 9.09 0.54 10.34
N ALA A 41 7.77 0.48 10.20
CA ALA A 41 6.96 -0.59 10.79
C ALA A 41 7.28 -1.95 10.16
N ALA A 42 7.55 -1.97 8.86
CA ALA A 42 7.83 -3.21 8.13
C ALA A 42 9.16 -3.87 8.55
N LYS A 43 10.03 -3.14 9.23
CA LYS A 43 11.28 -3.72 9.76
C LYS A 43 11.02 -4.73 10.88
N THR A 44 9.93 -4.56 11.61
CA THR A 44 9.62 -5.41 12.76
C THR A 44 8.31 -6.18 12.60
N THR A 45 7.48 -5.83 11.63
CA THR A 45 6.17 -6.47 11.41
C THR A 45 6.02 -6.81 9.94
N PHE A 46 5.69 -8.05 9.63
CA PHE A 46 5.38 -8.43 8.25
C PHE A 46 3.91 -8.17 7.94
N PHE A 47 3.67 -7.43 6.86
CA PHE A 47 2.31 -7.20 6.35
C PHE A 47 2.16 -8.02 5.07
N PRO A 48 1.40 -9.12 5.08
CA PRO A 48 1.26 -9.96 3.89
C PRO A 48 0.55 -9.28 2.72
N LEU A 49 -0.24 -8.24 3.01
CA LEU A 49 -0.93 -7.45 1.99
C LEU A 49 -0.78 -5.98 2.31
N ILE A 50 -0.37 -5.19 1.32
CA ILE A 50 -0.16 -3.75 1.46
C ILE A 50 -0.87 -3.02 0.34
N PHE A 51 -1.78 -2.11 0.70
CA PHE A 51 -2.35 -1.14 -0.24
C PHE A 51 -1.49 0.11 -0.17
N LEU A 52 -0.93 0.52 -1.28
CA LEU A 52 0.10 1.56 -1.32
C LEU A 52 -0.19 2.58 -2.41
N ASP A 53 -0.32 3.85 -2.01
CA ASP A 53 -0.44 4.95 -2.96
C ASP A 53 0.92 5.18 -3.62
N ILE A 54 0.92 5.48 -4.91
CA ILE A 54 2.15 5.74 -5.66
C ILE A 54 2.63 7.17 -5.40
N GLU A 55 1.71 8.14 -5.45
CA GLU A 55 2.05 9.56 -5.31
C GLU A 55 1.92 10.01 -3.86
N MET A 56 3.04 10.08 -3.16
CA MET A 56 3.11 10.55 -1.78
C MET A 56 4.22 11.59 -1.65
N ASP A 57 4.08 12.49 -0.65
CA ASP A 57 4.99 13.62 -0.50
C ASP A 57 6.42 13.22 -0.11
N ASP A 58 6.56 12.18 0.70
CA ASP A 58 7.87 11.78 1.25
C ASP A 58 8.65 10.83 0.34
N THR A 59 8.07 9.72 -0.04
CA THR A 59 8.72 8.70 -0.85
C THR A 59 7.75 8.20 -1.90
N ASN A 60 8.22 8.08 -3.13
CA ASN A 60 7.42 7.52 -4.21
C ASN A 60 7.03 6.08 -3.89
N GLY A 61 5.77 5.72 -4.15
CA GLY A 61 5.27 4.39 -3.85
C GLY A 61 6.04 3.25 -4.53
N PHE A 62 6.56 3.47 -5.73
CA PHE A 62 7.38 2.45 -6.40
C PHE A 62 8.68 2.19 -5.64
N ASP A 63 9.33 3.24 -5.14
CA ASP A 63 10.56 3.10 -4.37
C ASP A 63 10.30 2.38 -3.05
N ALA A 64 9.20 2.71 -2.39
CA ALA A 64 8.79 2.03 -1.17
C ALA A 64 8.51 0.55 -1.43
N ALA A 65 7.83 0.23 -2.54
CA ALA A 65 7.53 -1.15 -2.90
C ALA A 65 8.81 -1.96 -3.17
N GLU A 66 9.81 -1.37 -3.83
CA GLU A 66 11.08 -2.03 -4.05
C GLU A 66 11.76 -2.39 -2.74
N GLU A 67 11.75 -1.48 -1.79
CA GLU A 67 12.33 -1.73 -0.47
C GLU A 67 11.57 -2.83 0.28
N LEU A 68 10.24 -2.80 0.24
CA LEU A 68 9.41 -3.83 0.86
C LEU A 68 9.63 -5.22 0.26
N MET A 69 9.92 -5.28 -1.04
CA MET A 69 10.15 -6.52 -1.75
C MET A 69 11.59 -7.04 -1.65
N SER A 70 12.48 -6.27 -1.03
CA SER A 70 13.90 -6.65 -0.93
C SER A 70 14.18 -7.71 0.13
N GLY A 71 13.26 -7.93 1.07
CA GLY A 71 13.41 -8.93 2.12
C GLY A 71 13.13 -10.35 1.64
N SER A 72 13.36 -11.33 2.53
CA SER A 72 13.08 -12.74 2.24
C SER A 72 11.58 -13.03 2.22
N ALA A 73 10.81 -12.36 3.08
CA ALA A 73 9.36 -12.45 3.08
C ALA A 73 8.81 -11.33 2.18
N LYS A 74 8.11 -11.73 1.12
CA LYS A 74 7.64 -10.77 0.10
C LYS A 74 6.13 -10.56 0.23
N PRO A 75 5.70 -9.32 0.52
CA PRO A 75 4.27 -9.02 0.60
C PRO A 75 3.63 -8.95 -0.77
N LEU A 76 2.31 -9.12 -0.82
CA LEU A 76 1.53 -8.76 -1.98
C LEU A 76 1.25 -7.26 -1.90
N ILE A 77 1.64 -6.51 -2.93
CA ILE A 77 1.44 -5.07 -2.96
C ILE A 77 0.38 -4.73 -4.01
N VAL A 78 -0.61 -3.96 -3.58
CA VAL A 78 -1.66 -3.43 -4.45
C VAL A 78 -1.48 -1.91 -4.48
N PHE A 79 -1.11 -1.37 -5.64
CA PHE A 79 -1.02 0.07 -5.80
C PHE A 79 -2.41 0.67 -5.96
N VAL A 80 -2.67 1.77 -5.26
CA VAL A 80 -3.91 2.53 -5.37
C VAL A 80 -3.54 3.93 -5.84
N THR A 81 -3.94 4.32 -7.04
CA THR A 81 -3.48 5.55 -7.65
C THR A 81 -4.57 6.25 -8.45
N LYS A 82 -4.44 7.57 -8.61
CA LYS A 82 -5.34 8.36 -9.46
C LYS A 82 -4.98 8.27 -10.94
N SER A 83 -3.75 7.86 -11.26
CA SER A 83 -3.24 7.88 -12.63
C SER A 83 -2.99 6.47 -13.16
N THR A 84 -3.50 6.18 -14.35
CA THR A 84 -3.25 4.91 -15.03
C THR A 84 -1.88 4.84 -15.68
N GLU A 85 -1.18 5.96 -15.83
CA GLU A 85 0.14 5.98 -16.46
C GLU A 85 1.20 5.21 -15.66
N TYR A 86 0.98 5.01 -14.37
CA TYR A 86 1.90 4.28 -13.51
C TYR A 86 1.78 2.76 -13.63
N THR A 87 0.71 2.25 -14.22
CA THR A 87 0.47 0.80 -14.26
C THR A 87 1.55 0.05 -15.02
N ILE A 88 2.13 0.68 -16.05
CA ILE A 88 3.19 0.07 -16.86
C ILE A 88 4.48 -0.04 -16.05
N ARG A 89 4.81 1.00 -15.26
CA ARG A 89 6.06 1.05 -14.51
C ARG A 89 6.11 0.12 -13.31
N GLY A 90 4.94 -0.26 -12.77
CA GLY A 90 4.87 -1.05 -11.57
C GLY A 90 4.92 -2.56 -11.76
N TYR A 91 5.02 -3.03 -13.00
CA TYR A 91 4.93 -4.47 -13.28
C TYR A 91 6.02 -5.31 -12.60
N ASP A 92 7.17 -4.71 -12.30
CA ASP A 92 8.28 -5.43 -11.65
C ASP A 92 8.12 -5.57 -10.14
N VAL A 93 7.32 -4.70 -9.49
CA VAL A 93 7.26 -4.62 -8.03
C VAL A 93 5.88 -4.89 -7.45
N ALA A 94 4.82 -4.78 -8.24
CA ALA A 94 3.45 -5.01 -7.79
C ALA A 94 2.68 -5.84 -8.80
N PHE A 95 1.73 -6.61 -8.29
CA PHE A 95 0.93 -7.51 -9.12
C PHE A 95 -0.42 -6.90 -9.48
N HIS A 96 -0.89 -5.93 -8.73
CA HIS A 96 -2.24 -5.39 -8.90
C HIS A 96 -2.27 -3.87 -8.77
N TYR A 97 -3.24 -3.27 -9.45
CA TYR A 97 -3.50 -1.84 -9.41
C TYR A 97 -4.97 -1.59 -9.20
N LEU A 98 -5.28 -0.56 -8.41
CA LEU A 98 -6.62 -0.03 -8.29
C LEU A 98 -6.55 1.46 -8.61
N VAL A 99 -7.44 1.93 -9.45
CA VAL A 99 -7.47 3.34 -9.86
C VAL A 99 -8.54 4.07 -9.05
N LYS A 100 -8.15 5.19 -8.43
CA LYS A 100 -9.08 6.04 -7.66
C LYS A 100 -10.01 6.78 -8.61
N PRO A 101 -11.24 7.09 -8.18
CA PRO A 101 -11.81 6.80 -6.85
C PRO A 101 -12.28 5.36 -6.72
N LEU A 102 -12.23 4.89 -5.52
CA LEU A 102 -12.73 3.57 -5.18
C LEU A 102 -14.19 3.69 -4.67
#